data_dad7448b79bbcc3e56422951174c198e
#
_entry.id   dad7448b79bbcc3e56422951174c198e
#
_cell.length_a   1.000
_cell.length_b   1.000
_cell.length_c   1.000
_cell.angle_alpha   90.00
_cell.angle_beta   90.00
_cell.angle_gamma   90.00
#
_symmetry.space_group_name_H-M   'P 1'
#
loop_
_entity.id
_entity.type
_entity.pdbx_description
1 polymer ?
#
loop_
_entity_poly.entity_id
_entity_poly.type
_entity_poly.pdbx_seq_one_letter_code
_entity_poly.pdbx_strand_id
1 'polypeptide(L)'
;MAPTPSDHPLDNVLWHSLTTAQAHLALGDDLARRFRPEYALFAGMPAVSAAGFGALARHMGAGEVTAMATAHDIEPGPSFDVLDRKNLVQMVGPVGGEARAPQGLRTLGPGDVERMTTLVQLTAPGPWFARTAELGTFVGIEVDGQLVAMSGERLRVPGHTEISAVCCHPDWRGRGLAADLMRQVSQAIVARGEQPFLHVLAENATAIALYEKLGLRKRVQLRLTILRRNETGL
;
A
#
# COMPACT_ATOMS: atom_id res chain seq x y z
N MET A 1 -24.00 20.26 2.09
CA MET A 1 -24.24 19.02 2.84
C MET A 1 -22.97 18.21 2.70
N ALA A 2 -22.22 17.98 3.78
CA ALA A 2 -21.05 17.10 3.73
C ALA A 2 -21.52 15.67 3.37
N PRO A 3 -20.84 14.93 2.50
CA PRO A 3 -21.21 13.56 2.21
C PRO A 3 -21.13 12.75 3.51
N THR A 4 -22.16 11.95 3.76
CA THR A 4 -22.18 10.98 4.84
C THR A 4 -20.96 10.07 4.67
N PRO A 5 -20.18 9.76 5.73
CA PRO A 5 -19.09 8.79 5.61
C PRO A 5 -19.67 7.50 5.05
N SER A 6 -19.13 7.03 3.95
CA SER A 6 -19.49 5.73 3.39
C SER A 6 -18.99 4.66 4.37
N ASP A 7 -19.85 3.68 4.68
CA ASP A 7 -19.49 2.55 5.56
C ASP A 7 -18.53 1.55 4.88
N HIS A 8 -18.09 1.83 3.67
CA HIS A 8 -17.23 0.91 2.93
C HIS A 8 -15.78 0.98 3.40
N PRO A 9 -15.16 -0.14 3.83
CA PRO A 9 -13.82 -0.14 4.42
C PRO A 9 -12.73 0.50 3.54
N LEU A 10 -12.88 0.47 2.23
CA LEU A 10 -11.92 1.05 1.29
C LEU A 10 -12.03 2.57 1.14
N ASP A 11 -13.06 3.24 1.69
CA ASP A 11 -13.18 4.71 1.60
C ASP A 11 -12.25 5.43 2.56
N ASN A 12 -11.89 4.77 3.68
CA ASN A 12 -10.89 5.24 4.62
C ASN A 12 -9.92 4.09 4.98
N VAL A 13 -9.28 3.56 3.95
CA VAL A 13 -8.52 2.32 4.02
C VAL A 13 -7.43 2.34 5.09
N LEU A 14 -6.73 3.47 5.26
CA LEU A 14 -5.64 3.60 6.22
C LEU A 14 -6.17 3.57 7.67
N TRP A 15 -7.24 4.30 7.96
CA TRP A 15 -7.87 4.27 9.27
C TRP A 15 -8.41 2.88 9.61
N HIS A 16 -9.16 2.28 8.68
CA HIS A 16 -9.73 0.94 8.91
C HIS A 16 -8.64 -0.13 9.08
N SER A 17 -7.55 -0.06 8.30
CA SER A 17 -6.42 -0.97 8.48
C SER A 17 -5.81 -0.84 9.89
N LEU A 18 -5.53 0.40 10.33
CA LEU A 18 -4.87 0.72 11.60
C LEU A 18 -5.79 0.56 12.84
N THR A 19 -7.09 0.37 12.64
CA THR A 19 -8.06 0.15 13.73
C THR A 19 -8.63 -1.28 13.76
N THR A 20 -8.34 -2.09 12.73
CA THR A 20 -8.84 -3.46 12.63
C THR A 20 -7.70 -4.47 12.42
N ALA A 21 -7.51 -4.98 11.22
CA ALA A 21 -6.62 -6.09 10.94
C ALA A 21 -5.14 -5.83 11.28
N GLN A 22 -4.67 -4.59 11.17
CA GLN A 22 -3.29 -4.19 11.44
C GLN A 22 -3.15 -3.25 12.66
N ALA A 23 -4.14 -3.23 13.56
CA ALA A 23 -4.12 -2.40 14.76
C ALA A 23 -2.90 -2.64 15.66
N HIS A 24 -2.36 -3.86 15.67
CA HIS A 24 -1.16 -4.23 16.42
C HIS A 24 0.13 -3.58 15.88
N LEU A 25 0.10 -3.06 14.65
CA LEU A 25 1.21 -2.34 14.02
C LEU A 25 1.07 -0.81 14.13
N ALA A 26 -0.01 -0.35 14.76
CA ALA A 26 -0.32 1.06 14.86
C ALA A 26 0.34 1.73 16.07
N LEU A 27 0.64 3.01 15.90
CA LEU A 27 0.86 4.00 16.96
C LEU A 27 -0.25 5.04 16.83
N GLY A 28 -0.74 5.57 17.96
CA GLY A 28 -1.77 6.61 17.93
C GLY A 28 -2.89 6.38 18.92
N ASP A 29 -3.96 7.15 18.73
CA ASP A 29 -5.15 7.18 19.57
C ASP A 29 -6.44 7.12 18.71
N ASP A 30 -7.59 7.46 19.28
CA ASP A 30 -8.87 7.43 18.57
C ASP A 30 -9.09 8.62 17.60
N LEU A 31 -8.17 9.58 17.58
CA LEU A 31 -8.22 10.73 16.68
C LEU A 31 -7.29 10.57 15.48
N ALA A 32 -6.15 9.86 15.65
CA ALA A 32 -5.22 9.59 14.57
C ALA A 32 -4.35 8.36 14.87
N ARG A 33 -4.09 7.57 13.85
CA ARG A 33 -3.16 6.42 13.91
C ARG A 33 -2.21 6.44 12.74
N ARG A 34 -1.00 5.94 12.97
CA ARG A 34 0.01 5.72 11.93
C ARG A 34 0.61 4.33 12.08
N PHE A 35 1.13 3.79 11.01
CA PHE A 35 2.00 2.62 11.15
C PHE A 35 3.27 2.98 11.93
N ARG A 36 3.81 2.01 12.65
CA ARG A 36 5.19 2.11 13.15
C ARG A 36 6.12 2.35 11.95
N PRO A 37 7.09 3.28 12.04
CA PRO A 37 7.90 3.72 10.91
C PRO A 37 8.64 2.62 10.16
N GLU A 38 8.99 1.55 10.87
CA GLU A 38 9.69 0.40 10.30
C GLU A 38 8.84 -0.45 9.34
N TYR A 39 7.50 -0.32 9.38
CA TYR A 39 6.57 -1.06 8.50
C TYR A 39 6.11 -0.25 7.30
N ALA A 40 5.62 0.97 7.54
CA ALA A 40 5.08 1.84 6.50
C ALA A 40 5.01 3.30 6.97
N LEU A 41 4.96 4.23 6.01
CA LEU A 41 4.82 5.67 6.33
C LEU A 41 3.37 6.14 6.48
N PHE A 42 2.38 5.28 6.39
CA PHE A 42 0.98 5.70 6.28
C PHE A 42 0.33 6.04 7.62
N ALA A 43 -0.55 7.04 7.59
CA ALA A 43 -1.41 7.44 8.70
C ALA A 43 -2.86 7.60 8.25
N GLY A 44 -3.79 7.46 9.20
CA GLY A 44 -5.22 7.63 8.99
C GLY A 44 -5.89 8.31 10.18
N MET A 45 -7.06 8.87 9.94
CA MET A 45 -7.95 9.50 10.91
C MET A 45 -9.38 9.07 10.63
N PRO A 46 -10.29 9.01 11.64
CA PRO A 46 -11.69 8.68 11.39
C PRO A 46 -12.35 9.73 10.47
N ALA A 47 -12.00 11.00 10.67
CA ALA A 47 -12.32 12.13 9.80
C ALA A 47 -11.16 13.13 9.85
N VAL A 48 -10.81 13.70 8.71
CA VAL A 48 -9.76 14.72 8.62
C VAL A 48 -10.20 15.96 9.41
N SER A 49 -9.39 16.32 10.43
CA SER A 49 -9.69 17.44 11.33
C SER A 49 -8.44 18.02 11.96
N ALA A 50 -8.51 19.26 12.43
CA ALA A 50 -7.42 19.91 13.16
C ALA A 50 -7.03 19.12 14.43
N ALA A 51 -8.02 18.57 15.15
CA ALA A 51 -7.79 17.72 16.32
C ALA A 51 -7.04 16.41 15.94
N GLY A 52 -7.40 15.80 14.80
CA GLY A 52 -6.72 14.62 14.27
C GLY A 52 -5.27 14.93 13.90
N PHE A 53 -4.99 16.06 13.25
CA PHE A 53 -3.61 16.46 12.97
C PHE A 53 -2.81 16.77 14.25
N GLY A 54 -3.43 17.39 15.25
CA GLY A 54 -2.79 17.59 16.56
C GLY A 54 -2.47 16.25 17.23
N ALA A 55 -3.36 15.27 17.15
CA ALA A 55 -3.11 13.91 17.64
C ALA A 55 -1.97 13.23 16.87
N LEU A 56 -2.01 13.26 15.54
CA LEU A 56 -0.95 12.68 14.71
C LEU A 56 0.43 13.27 15.05
N ALA A 57 0.49 14.60 15.24
CA ALA A 57 1.73 15.30 15.58
C ALA A 57 2.33 14.83 16.92
N ARG A 58 1.51 14.45 17.90
CA ARG A 58 2.01 13.90 19.20
C ARG A 58 2.63 12.51 19.05
N HIS A 59 2.26 11.77 18.01
CA HIS A 59 2.77 10.43 17.74
C HIS A 59 3.89 10.39 16.69
N MET A 60 4.45 11.57 16.36
CA MET A 60 5.54 11.69 15.39
C MET A 60 6.68 12.53 15.96
N GLY A 61 7.90 12.09 15.75
CA GLY A 61 9.10 12.90 15.99
C GLY A 61 9.24 14.04 14.98
N ALA A 62 9.93 15.12 15.37
CA ALA A 62 10.26 16.20 14.46
C ALA A 62 11.02 15.66 13.23
N GLY A 63 10.68 16.14 12.05
CA GLY A 63 11.26 15.70 10.78
C GLY A 63 10.74 14.37 10.24
N GLU A 64 10.00 13.59 11.02
CA GLU A 64 9.41 12.35 10.52
C GLU A 64 8.39 12.60 9.41
N VAL A 65 8.34 11.67 8.46
CA VAL A 65 7.45 11.73 7.29
C VAL A 65 6.32 10.73 7.43
N THR A 66 5.13 11.13 7.02
CA THR A 66 3.96 10.28 6.89
C THR A 66 3.20 10.56 5.61
N ALA A 67 2.28 9.70 5.23
CA ALA A 67 1.41 9.91 4.07
C ALA A 67 -0.03 9.51 4.39
N MET A 68 -0.97 10.30 3.87
CA MET A 68 -2.40 10.04 3.99
C MET A 68 -3.04 9.95 2.61
N ALA A 69 -3.88 8.95 2.40
CA ALA A 69 -4.69 8.80 1.21
C ALA A 69 -6.15 9.18 1.56
N THR A 70 -6.66 10.23 0.93
CA THR A 70 -7.96 10.84 1.22
C THR A 70 -8.75 11.10 -0.06
N ALA A 71 -10.08 11.28 0.04
CA ALA A 71 -10.92 11.57 -1.11
C ALA A 71 -10.64 12.97 -1.72
N HIS A 72 -10.18 13.91 -0.89
CA HIS A 72 -9.93 15.30 -1.26
C HIS A 72 -8.56 15.75 -0.75
N ASP A 73 -8.07 16.88 -1.26
CA ASP A 73 -6.88 17.53 -0.71
C ASP A 73 -7.11 17.90 0.76
N ILE A 74 -6.05 17.77 1.56
CA ILE A 74 -6.07 18.06 2.99
C ILE A 74 -5.12 19.20 3.33
N GLU A 75 -5.52 20.02 4.32
CA GLU A 75 -4.68 21.07 4.88
C GLU A 75 -4.33 20.69 6.33
N PRO A 76 -3.07 20.28 6.59
CA PRO A 76 -2.70 19.63 7.85
C PRO A 76 -2.50 20.61 9.03
N GLY A 77 -2.60 21.91 8.77
CA GLY A 77 -2.32 22.95 9.78
C GLY A 77 -0.82 23.13 10.06
N PRO A 78 -0.46 23.95 11.07
CA PRO A 78 0.90 24.43 11.28
C PRO A 78 1.90 23.37 11.75
N SER A 79 1.44 22.22 12.20
CA SER A 79 2.29 21.13 12.70
C SER A 79 3.00 20.33 11.61
N PHE A 80 2.64 20.54 10.36
CA PHE A 80 3.15 19.74 9.23
C PHE A 80 3.47 20.60 8.01
N ASP A 81 4.57 20.27 7.34
CA ASP A 81 4.83 20.69 5.97
C ASP A 81 4.24 19.67 4.99
N VAL A 82 3.60 20.15 3.94
CA VAL A 82 3.23 19.32 2.79
C VAL A 82 4.43 19.19 1.87
N LEU A 83 4.98 17.99 1.76
CA LEU A 83 6.14 17.71 0.91
C LEU A 83 5.73 17.43 -0.54
N ASP A 84 4.61 16.72 -0.73
CA ASP A 84 4.16 16.34 -2.06
C ASP A 84 2.67 15.97 -2.04
N ARG A 85 2.00 16.10 -3.20
CA ARG A 85 0.64 15.65 -3.45
C ARG A 85 0.59 14.85 -4.74
N LYS A 86 0.06 13.64 -4.69
CA LYS A 86 -0.07 12.74 -5.85
C LYS A 86 -1.50 12.28 -6.00
N ASN A 87 -1.87 11.95 -7.22
CA ASN A 87 -3.14 11.30 -7.50
C ASN A 87 -2.96 9.80 -7.48
N LEU A 88 -3.83 9.10 -6.75
CA LEU A 88 -3.90 7.65 -6.76
C LEU A 88 -5.21 7.19 -7.41
N VAL A 89 -5.16 6.06 -8.08
CA VAL A 89 -6.34 5.29 -8.46
C VAL A 89 -6.39 4.07 -7.56
N GLN A 90 -7.49 3.90 -6.83
CA GLN A 90 -7.80 2.68 -6.13
C GLN A 90 -8.53 1.75 -7.09
N MET A 91 -8.00 0.54 -7.27
CA MET A 91 -8.60 -0.48 -8.14
C MET A 91 -9.00 -1.70 -7.32
N VAL A 92 -10.09 -2.35 -7.69
CA VAL A 92 -10.67 -3.48 -6.95
C VAL A 92 -11.08 -4.61 -7.89
N GLY A 93 -11.10 -5.81 -7.37
CA GLY A 93 -11.58 -7.01 -8.03
C GLY A 93 -10.54 -8.13 -8.07
N PRO A 94 -10.99 -9.38 -8.26
CA PRO A 94 -10.07 -10.50 -8.42
C PRO A 94 -9.26 -10.35 -9.71
N VAL A 95 -8.01 -10.77 -9.66
CA VAL A 95 -7.16 -10.84 -10.85
C VAL A 95 -7.57 -12.07 -11.65
N GLY A 96 -8.11 -11.84 -12.83
CA GLY A 96 -8.62 -12.88 -13.72
C GLY A 96 -7.53 -13.65 -14.45
N GLY A 97 -7.97 -14.76 -15.07
CA GLY A 97 -7.12 -15.68 -15.82
C GLY A 97 -6.54 -16.79 -14.94
N GLU A 98 -6.05 -17.81 -15.61
CA GLU A 98 -5.43 -18.96 -14.95
C GLU A 98 -4.07 -18.55 -14.37
N ALA A 99 -3.85 -18.83 -13.08
CA ALA A 99 -2.55 -18.60 -12.47
C ALA A 99 -1.57 -19.63 -12.99
N ARG A 100 -0.57 -19.16 -13.71
CA ARG A 100 0.57 -20.02 -14.05
C ARG A 100 1.46 -20.12 -12.84
N ALA A 101 2.11 -21.27 -12.67
CA ALA A 101 3.18 -21.46 -11.72
C ALA A 101 4.52 -21.44 -12.49
N PRO A 102 5.07 -20.27 -12.81
CA PRO A 102 6.34 -20.21 -13.51
C PRO A 102 7.43 -20.89 -12.69
N GLN A 103 8.42 -21.45 -13.38
CA GLN A 103 9.58 -22.03 -12.70
C GLN A 103 10.21 -20.99 -11.78
N GLY A 104 10.60 -21.43 -10.57
CA GLY A 104 11.18 -20.56 -9.56
C GLY A 104 10.18 -19.76 -8.73
N LEU A 105 8.86 -19.93 -8.96
CA LEU A 105 7.83 -19.31 -8.11
C LEU A 105 7.87 -19.93 -6.70
N ARG A 106 7.96 -19.07 -5.68
CA ARG A 106 7.89 -19.48 -4.28
C ARG A 106 7.40 -18.36 -3.35
N THR A 107 6.98 -18.74 -2.17
CA THR A 107 6.76 -17.77 -1.08
C THR A 107 8.10 -17.25 -0.59
N LEU A 108 8.15 -15.93 -0.35
CA LEU A 108 9.31 -15.24 0.21
C LEU A 108 9.17 -15.18 1.73
N GLY A 109 10.29 -15.35 2.43
CA GLY A 109 10.35 -15.36 3.88
C GLY A 109 11.39 -14.40 4.44
N PRO A 110 11.64 -14.44 5.77
CA PRO A 110 12.60 -13.53 6.42
C PRO A 110 14.01 -13.56 5.82
N GLY A 111 14.45 -14.72 5.33
CA GLY A 111 15.76 -14.87 4.66
C GLY A 111 15.85 -14.19 3.29
N ASP A 112 14.72 -13.70 2.75
CA ASP A 112 14.66 -13.06 1.42
C ASP A 112 14.66 -11.54 1.48
N VAL A 113 14.54 -10.93 2.66
CA VAL A 113 14.34 -9.49 2.84
C VAL A 113 15.41 -8.65 2.15
N GLU A 114 16.66 -9.07 2.19
CA GLU A 114 17.76 -8.39 1.51
C GLU A 114 17.57 -8.40 -0.02
N ARG A 115 17.23 -9.55 -0.61
CA ARG A 115 16.96 -9.69 -2.05
C ARG A 115 15.72 -8.93 -2.48
N MET A 116 14.67 -8.94 -1.65
CA MET A 116 13.46 -8.14 -1.86
C MET A 116 13.79 -6.65 -1.87
N THR A 117 14.58 -6.19 -0.90
CA THR A 117 15.02 -4.80 -0.80
C THR A 117 15.85 -4.38 -2.02
N THR A 118 16.77 -5.22 -2.46
CA THR A 118 17.57 -4.97 -3.67
C THR A 118 16.67 -4.81 -4.91
N LEU A 119 15.68 -5.68 -5.09
CA LEU A 119 14.74 -5.60 -6.20
C LEU A 119 13.87 -4.34 -6.12
N VAL A 120 13.42 -3.95 -4.92
CA VAL A 120 12.67 -2.70 -4.70
C VAL A 120 13.51 -1.47 -5.03
N GLN A 121 14.76 -1.41 -4.59
CA GLN A 121 15.65 -0.29 -4.90
C GLN A 121 15.89 -0.13 -6.41
N LEU A 122 15.98 -1.25 -7.12
CA LEU A 122 16.15 -1.24 -8.58
C LEU A 122 14.88 -0.80 -9.34
N THR A 123 13.70 -1.13 -8.81
CA THR A 123 12.44 -1.01 -9.56
C THR A 123 11.50 0.08 -9.04
N ALA A 124 11.72 0.56 -7.81
CA ALA A 124 10.95 1.61 -7.12
C ALA A 124 9.41 1.44 -7.21
N PRO A 125 8.83 0.27 -6.84
CA PRO A 125 7.40 0.00 -6.97
C PRO A 125 6.55 0.81 -5.97
N GLY A 126 7.18 1.43 -4.98
CA GLY A 126 6.55 2.20 -3.91
C GLY A 126 7.39 2.19 -2.63
N PRO A 127 6.86 2.74 -1.53
CA PRO A 127 7.55 2.80 -0.24
C PRO A 127 7.90 1.41 0.29
N TRP A 128 9.14 1.26 0.77
CA TRP A 128 9.66 0.03 1.34
C TRP A 128 10.52 0.35 2.57
N PHE A 129 10.25 -0.31 3.68
CA PHE A 129 10.91 -0.10 4.98
C PHE A 129 11.45 -1.42 5.50
N ALA A 130 12.20 -1.38 6.57
CA ALA A 130 12.92 -2.53 7.13
C ALA A 130 12.02 -3.75 7.41
N ARG A 131 10.74 -3.50 7.77
CA ARG A 131 9.77 -4.53 8.11
C ARG A 131 8.54 -4.57 7.18
N THR A 132 8.59 -3.93 6.02
CA THR A 132 7.48 -3.94 5.06
C THR A 132 7.13 -5.37 4.62
N ALA A 133 8.12 -6.26 4.52
CA ALA A 133 7.91 -7.67 4.18
C ALA A 133 7.03 -8.43 5.20
N GLU A 134 6.84 -7.90 6.41
CA GLU A 134 6.02 -8.51 7.46
C GLU A 134 4.55 -8.05 7.41
N LEU A 135 4.16 -7.16 6.50
CA LEU A 135 2.78 -6.67 6.37
C LEU A 135 1.82 -7.73 5.83
N GLY A 136 2.33 -8.73 5.13
CA GLY A 136 1.55 -9.83 4.58
C GLY A 136 2.40 -10.87 3.87
N THR A 137 1.77 -11.72 3.09
CA THR A 137 2.47 -12.76 2.32
C THR A 137 3.06 -12.17 1.04
N PHE A 138 4.32 -12.49 0.77
CA PHE A 138 5.01 -12.15 -0.46
C PHE A 138 5.35 -13.41 -1.26
N VAL A 139 5.23 -13.33 -2.58
CA VAL A 139 5.64 -14.36 -3.53
C VAL A 139 6.64 -13.77 -4.51
N GLY A 140 7.57 -14.58 -4.96
CA GLY A 140 8.59 -14.13 -5.92
C GLY A 140 8.97 -15.23 -6.90
N ILE A 141 9.63 -14.83 -7.97
CA ILE A 141 10.20 -15.73 -8.97
C ILE A 141 11.72 -15.56 -8.91
N GLU A 142 12.39 -16.69 -8.71
CA GLU A 142 13.84 -16.77 -8.65
C GLU A 142 14.37 -17.49 -9.89
N VAL A 143 15.41 -16.94 -10.49
CA VAL A 143 16.13 -17.54 -11.61
C VAL A 143 17.62 -17.44 -11.34
N ASP A 144 18.32 -18.56 -11.42
CA ASP A 144 19.78 -18.66 -11.18
C ASP A 144 20.22 -17.97 -9.87
N GLY A 145 19.41 -18.12 -8.79
CA GLY A 145 19.68 -17.54 -7.48
C GLY A 145 19.29 -16.05 -7.33
N GLN A 146 18.83 -15.41 -8.41
CA GLN A 146 18.39 -14.01 -8.39
C GLN A 146 16.88 -13.91 -8.27
N LEU A 147 16.37 -13.06 -7.34
CA LEU A 147 14.96 -12.69 -7.29
C LEU A 147 14.66 -11.69 -8.43
N VAL A 148 13.94 -12.15 -9.46
CA VAL A 148 13.70 -11.37 -10.68
C VAL A 148 12.33 -10.68 -10.72
N ALA A 149 11.37 -11.14 -9.92
CA ALA A 149 10.07 -10.51 -9.78
C ALA A 149 9.45 -10.85 -8.43
N MET A 150 8.65 -9.95 -7.88
CA MET A 150 7.85 -10.20 -6.68
C MET A 150 6.53 -9.45 -6.68
N SER A 151 5.61 -9.90 -5.86
CA SER A 151 4.37 -9.23 -5.46
C SER A 151 3.98 -9.72 -4.07
N GLY A 152 3.21 -8.93 -3.33
CA GLY A 152 2.76 -9.33 -2.00
C GLY A 152 1.56 -8.54 -1.52
N GLU A 153 1.27 -8.71 -0.23
CA GLU A 153 0.17 -8.04 0.47
C GLU A 153 0.70 -6.88 1.31
N ARG A 154 -0.09 -5.81 1.47
CA ARG A 154 0.28 -4.65 2.30
C ARG A 154 -0.80 -4.26 3.28
N LEU A 155 -1.86 -3.58 2.83
CA LEU A 155 -2.95 -3.13 3.70
C LEU A 155 -4.03 -4.20 3.80
N ARG A 156 -4.56 -4.39 5.01
CA ARG A 156 -5.68 -5.29 5.26
C ARG A 156 -6.78 -4.55 6.01
N VAL A 157 -7.99 -4.65 5.49
CA VAL A 157 -9.21 -4.12 6.11
C VAL A 157 -10.29 -5.20 6.08
N PRO A 158 -11.39 -5.09 6.83
CA PRO A 158 -12.44 -6.09 6.81
C PRO A 158 -12.88 -6.45 5.39
N GLY A 159 -12.74 -7.72 5.03
CA GLY A 159 -13.12 -8.28 3.73
C GLY A 159 -12.23 -7.91 2.54
N HIS A 160 -11.13 -7.17 2.73
CA HIS A 160 -10.28 -6.74 1.62
C HIS A 160 -8.79 -6.78 1.98
N THR A 161 -7.95 -7.20 1.02
CA THR A 161 -6.47 -7.16 1.15
C THR A 161 -5.83 -6.53 -0.09
N GLU A 162 -4.85 -5.68 0.15
CA GLU A 162 -4.14 -4.95 -0.90
C GLU A 162 -3.03 -5.77 -1.54
N ILE A 163 -3.05 -5.88 -2.87
CA ILE A 163 -1.90 -6.35 -3.66
C ILE A 163 -0.92 -5.19 -3.80
N SER A 164 0.33 -5.41 -3.45
CA SER A 164 1.37 -4.38 -3.43
C SER A 164 2.73 -4.92 -3.88
N ALA A 165 3.71 -4.02 -3.97
CA ALA A 165 5.09 -4.32 -4.33
C ALA A 165 5.24 -5.14 -5.62
N VAL A 166 4.32 -4.93 -6.57
CA VAL A 166 4.38 -5.58 -7.89
C VAL A 166 5.56 -5.02 -8.66
N CYS A 167 6.61 -5.79 -8.79
CA CYS A 167 7.81 -5.35 -9.50
C CYS A 167 8.52 -6.50 -10.22
N CYS A 168 9.27 -6.13 -11.25
CA CYS A 168 10.01 -7.04 -12.09
C CYS A 168 11.33 -6.39 -12.49
N HIS A 169 12.43 -7.14 -12.34
CA HIS A 169 13.76 -6.73 -12.79
C HIS A 169 13.70 -6.30 -14.26
N PRO A 170 14.35 -5.19 -14.66
CA PRO A 170 14.28 -4.65 -16.04
C PRO A 170 14.50 -5.71 -17.12
N ASP A 171 15.51 -6.55 -16.99
CA ASP A 171 15.88 -7.57 -17.96
C ASP A 171 14.85 -8.72 -18.07
N TRP A 172 13.90 -8.78 -17.16
CA TRP A 172 12.88 -9.82 -17.09
C TRP A 172 11.48 -9.31 -17.41
N ARG A 173 11.34 -8.02 -17.76
CA ARG A 173 10.06 -7.42 -18.17
C ARG A 173 9.56 -8.02 -19.50
N GLY A 174 8.27 -7.84 -19.77
CA GLY A 174 7.63 -8.33 -21.01
C GLY A 174 7.35 -9.82 -21.06
N ARG A 175 7.72 -10.59 -20.01
CA ARG A 175 7.55 -12.05 -19.95
C ARG A 175 6.29 -12.48 -19.19
N GLY A 176 5.45 -11.55 -18.73
CA GLY A 176 4.21 -11.83 -18.02
C GLY A 176 4.37 -12.12 -16.52
N LEU A 177 5.58 -12.08 -15.96
CA LEU A 177 5.88 -12.48 -14.57
C LEU A 177 5.07 -11.69 -13.52
N ALA A 178 4.93 -10.37 -13.70
CA ALA A 178 4.12 -9.54 -12.81
C ALA A 178 2.65 -9.98 -12.80
N ALA A 179 2.09 -10.31 -13.97
CA ALA A 179 0.70 -10.79 -14.07
C ALA A 179 0.52 -12.15 -13.37
N ASP A 180 1.46 -13.06 -13.54
CA ASP A 180 1.40 -14.38 -12.89
C ASP A 180 1.49 -14.26 -11.37
N LEU A 181 2.41 -13.40 -10.84
CA LEU A 181 2.51 -13.13 -9.40
C LEU A 181 1.25 -12.48 -8.84
N MET A 182 0.66 -11.50 -9.55
CA MET A 182 -0.59 -10.86 -9.13
C MET A 182 -1.75 -11.88 -9.07
N ARG A 183 -1.82 -12.83 -10.01
CA ARG A 183 -2.81 -13.91 -9.96
C ARG A 183 -2.61 -14.79 -8.73
N GLN A 184 -1.38 -15.17 -8.41
CA GLN A 184 -1.08 -15.97 -7.22
C GLN A 184 -1.51 -15.27 -5.94
N VAL A 185 -1.13 -13.99 -5.75
CA VAL A 185 -1.54 -13.19 -4.58
C VAL A 185 -3.06 -13.04 -4.54
N SER A 186 -3.69 -12.70 -5.67
CA SER A 186 -5.15 -12.54 -5.76
C SER A 186 -5.90 -13.83 -5.41
N GLN A 187 -5.44 -14.98 -5.91
CA GLN A 187 -6.05 -16.28 -5.58
C GLN A 187 -5.96 -16.59 -4.09
N ALA A 188 -4.81 -16.32 -3.46
CA ALA A 188 -4.64 -16.51 -2.03
C ALA A 188 -5.59 -15.59 -1.21
N ILE A 189 -5.77 -14.33 -1.64
CA ILE A 189 -6.72 -13.40 -1.02
C ILE A 189 -8.16 -13.91 -1.16
N VAL A 190 -8.57 -14.28 -2.37
CA VAL A 190 -9.93 -14.79 -2.65
C VAL A 190 -10.21 -16.09 -1.89
N ALA A 191 -9.23 -16.99 -1.79
CA ALA A 191 -9.37 -18.24 -1.04
C ALA A 191 -9.64 -18.02 0.46
N ARG A 192 -9.28 -16.86 1.01
CA ARG A 192 -9.62 -16.44 2.39
C ARG A 192 -11.00 -15.76 2.50
N GLY A 193 -11.75 -15.64 1.40
CA GLY A 193 -13.02 -14.90 1.34
C GLY A 193 -12.88 -13.38 1.30
N GLU A 194 -11.69 -12.87 0.98
CA GLU A 194 -11.41 -11.44 0.89
C GLU A 194 -11.39 -10.98 -0.58
N GLN A 195 -11.64 -9.69 -0.81
CA GLN A 195 -11.54 -9.09 -2.14
C GLN A 195 -10.19 -8.37 -2.31
N PRO A 196 -9.45 -8.67 -3.39
CA PRO A 196 -8.23 -7.95 -3.72
C PRO A 196 -8.52 -6.49 -4.12
N PHE A 197 -7.63 -5.59 -3.72
CA PHE A 197 -7.57 -4.23 -4.21
C PHE A 197 -6.10 -3.78 -4.36
N LEU A 198 -5.88 -2.64 -4.97
CA LEU A 198 -4.57 -2.00 -5.04
C LEU A 198 -4.70 -0.48 -5.19
N HIS A 199 -3.59 0.21 -4.93
CA HIS A 199 -3.41 1.61 -5.28
C HIS A 199 -2.30 1.75 -6.32
N VAL A 200 -2.52 2.63 -7.28
CA VAL A 200 -1.56 2.96 -8.33
C VAL A 200 -1.56 4.46 -8.57
N LEU A 201 -0.39 5.05 -8.86
CA LEU A 201 -0.29 6.44 -9.26
C LEU A 201 -1.11 6.67 -10.54
N ALA A 202 -1.92 7.73 -10.58
CA ALA A 202 -2.81 8.00 -11.71
C ALA A 202 -2.06 8.24 -13.03
N GLU A 203 -0.82 8.72 -12.95
CA GLU A 203 0.08 8.90 -14.09
C GLU A 203 0.71 7.61 -14.61
N ASN A 204 0.63 6.49 -13.87
CA ASN A 204 1.18 5.21 -14.31
C ASN A 204 0.19 4.47 -15.23
N ALA A 205 -0.04 5.03 -16.41
CA ALA A 205 -0.97 4.49 -17.40
C ALA A 205 -0.64 3.04 -17.80
N THR A 206 0.66 2.69 -17.85
CA THR A 206 1.11 1.33 -18.20
C THR A 206 0.65 0.30 -17.16
N ALA A 207 0.81 0.60 -15.87
CA ALA A 207 0.36 -0.29 -14.81
C ALA A 207 -1.17 -0.37 -14.76
N ILE A 208 -1.87 0.77 -14.90
CA ILE A 208 -3.33 0.82 -14.93
C ILE A 208 -3.88 -0.06 -16.05
N ALA A 209 -3.35 0.06 -17.28
CA ALA A 209 -3.77 -0.76 -18.42
C ALA A 209 -3.53 -2.26 -18.19
N LEU A 210 -2.41 -2.62 -17.54
CA LEU A 210 -2.15 -4.01 -17.14
C LEU A 210 -3.21 -4.49 -16.15
N TYR A 211 -3.51 -3.71 -15.11
CA TYR A 211 -4.46 -4.08 -14.07
C TYR A 211 -5.89 -4.22 -14.61
N GLU A 212 -6.31 -3.31 -15.50
CA GLU A 212 -7.60 -3.42 -16.21
C GLU A 212 -7.67 -4.68 -17.07
N LYS A 213 -6.61 -4.99 -17.82
CA LYS A 213 -6.51 -6.22 -18.60
C LYS A 213 -6.56 -7.49 -17.74
N LEU A 214 -6.10 -7.40 -16.51
CA LEU A 214 -6.16 -8.47 -15.52
C LEU A 214 -7.52 -8.56 -14.80
N GLY A 215 -8.48 -7.66 -15.06
CA GLY A 215 -9.83 -7.69 -14.52
C GLY A 215 -10.09 -6.77 -13.33
N LEU A 216 -9.08 -6.05 -12.84
CA LEU A 216 -9.34 -5.05 -11.80
C LEU A 216 -10.07 -3.85 -12.41
N ARG A 217 -10.94 -3.23 -11.63
CA ARG A 217 -11.73 -2.07 -12.03
C ARG A 217 -11.35 -0.86 -11.19
N LYS A 218 -11.28 0.32 -11.80
CA LYS A 218 -11.14 1.59 -11.08
C LYS A 218 -12.34 1.76 -10.15
N ARG A 219 -12.09 2.01 -8.87
CA ARG A 219 -13.11 2.27 -7.86
C ARG A 219 -13.26 3.75 -7.58
N VAL A 220 -12.17 4.41 -7.22
CA VAL A 220 -12.15 5.83 -6.85
C VAL A 220 -10.76 6.41 -7.09
N GLN A 221 -10.71 7.73 -7.30
CA GLN A 221 -9.48 8.50 -7.23
C GLN A 221 -9.29 9.03 -5.81
N LEU A 222 -8.06 8.99 -5.34
CA LEU A 222 -7.65 9.49 -4.03
C LEU A 222 -6.52 10.51 -4.17
N ARG A 223 -6.38 11.35 -3.17
CA ARG A 223 -5.26 12.27 -2.99
C ARG A 223 -4.29 11.66 -1.98
N LEU A 224 -3.06 11.41 -2.39
CA LEU A 224 -1.97 11.03 -1.50
C LEU A 224 -1.22 12.31 -1.12
N THR A 225 -1.30 12.70 0.15
CA THR A 225 -0.55 13.83 0.68
C THR A 225 0.59 13.32 1.54
N ILE A 226 1.82 13.71 1.20
CA ILE A 226 3.03 13.38 1.96
C ILE A 226 3.35 14.56 2.87
N LEU A 227 3.45 14.28 4.16
CA LEU A 227 3.58 15.25 5.23
C LEU A 227 4.87 15.02 6.01
N ARG A 228 5.54 16.12 6.40
CA ARG A 228 6.65 16.09 7.35
C ARG A 228 6.25 16.82 8.62
N ARG A 229 6.46 16.19 9.78
CA ARG A 229 6.27 16.82 11.09
C ARG A 229 7.29 17.97 11.27
N ASN A 230 6.80 19.19 11.53
CA ASN A 230 7.64 20.35 11.78
C ASN A 230 8.35 20.28 13.13
N GLU A 231 9.47 20.99 13.28
CA GLU A 231 10.18 21.14 14.54
C GLU A 231 9.46 22.08 15.52
N THR A 232 8.66 23.02 15.01
CA THR A 232 8.13 24.20 15.73
C THR A 232 6.68 24.06 16.24
N GLY A 233 6.07 22.92 16.22
CA GLY A 233 4.66 22.75 16.58
C GLY A 233 4.44 21.97 17.89
N LEU A 234 4.57 22.64 19.04
CA LEU A 234 3.90 22.35 20.32
C LEU A 234 3.07 23.56 20.71
#